data_d3bdf1033727d969d926e278d1276a27
#
_entry.id   d3bdf1033727d969d926e278d1276a27
#
_cell.length_a   1.000
_cell.length_b   1.000
_cell.length_c   1.000
_cell.angle_alpha   90.00
_cell.angle_beta   90.00
_cell.angle_gamma   90.00
#
_symmetry.space_group_name_H-M   'P 1'
#
loop_
_entity.id
_entity.type
_entity.pdbx_description
1 polymer ?
#
loop_
_entity_poly.entity_id
_entity_poly.type
_entity_poly.pdbx_seq_one_letter_code
_entity_poly.pdbx_strand_id
1 'polypeptide(L)'
;MQCAPRAGETVVISAASGGVGQVAGQLAKLRGCRVVGIAGREEKCAYVRDELGFDACVSHLAPNFRDRLHAACPDGIDVYFENVGGKVFEAVLGLLNPGARITLCGLASQYGAMGEDIMQVWRETGAPVFSERNVKVHPLFVGDFVYSHQDAFLAEMAGWMKAGHIRYREDIHEGLETAPRAFQAMLAGGTFGKTLVRVSRDPT
;
A
#
# COMPACT_ATOMS: atom_id res chain seq x y z
N MET A 1 5.32 -13.49 7.77
CA MET A 1 4.39 -12.49 7.23
C MET A 1 3.03 -12.64 7.88
N GLN A 2 2.51 -11.56 8.45
CA GLN A 2 1.25 -11.61 9.21
C GLN A 2 0.06 -12.09 8.37
N CYS A 3 -0.16 -11.53 7.19
CA CYS A 3 -1.28 -11.94 6.33
C CYS A 3 -0.97 -13.12 5.41
N ALA A 4 0.27 -13.58 5.32
CA ALA A 4 0.73 -14.75 4.56
C ALA A 4 -0.07 -15.01 3.26
N PRO A 5 -0.01 -14.11 2.26
CA PRO A 5 -0.77 -14.27 1.03
C PRO A 5 -0.32 -15.53 0.28
N ARG A 6 -1.27 -16.22 -0.35
CA ARG A 6 -1.08 -17.50 -1.05
C ARG A 6 -1.25 -17.32 -2.55
N ALA A 7 -0.62 -18.17 -3.32
CA ALA A 7 -0.81 -18.19 -4.77
C ALA A 7 -2.31 -18.30 -5.13
N GLY A 8 -2.74 -17.50 -6.09
CA GLY A 8 -4.12 -17.41 -6.55
C GLY A 8 -5.02 -16.48 -5.73
N GLU A 9 -4.62 -16.03 -4.54
CA GLU A 9 -5.39 -15.05 -3.77
C GLU A 9 -5.31 -13.65 -4.40
N THR A 10 -6.37 -12.88 -4.23
CA THR A 10 -6.42 -11.46 -4.63
C THR A 10 -5.91 -10.59 -3.48
N VAL A 11 -4.82 -9.86 -3.74
CA VAL A 11 -4.20 -8.89 -2.83
C VAL A 11 -4.45 -7.48 -3.33
N VAL A 12 -5.08 -6.64 -2.52
CA VAL A 12 -5.25 -5.21 -2.83
C VAL A 12 -4.29 -4.38 -2.00
N ILE A 13 -3.62 -3.42 -2.64
CA ILE A 13 -2.64 -2.52 -2.01
C ILE A 13 -3.11 -1.08 -2.17
N SER A 14 -3.41 -0.38 -1.08
CA SER A 14 -3.63 1.07 -1.13
C SER A 14 -2.31 1.83 -1.17
N ALA A 15 -2.30 3.04 -1.73
CA ALA A 15 -1.11 3.82 -2.05
C ALA A 15 -0.05 2.99 -2.81
N ALA A 16 -0.49 2.24 -3.82
CA ALA A 16 0.32 1.24 -4.53
C ALA A 16 1.58 1.80 -5.22
N SER A 17 1.57 3.08 -5.60
CA SER A 17 2.73 3.77 -6.19
C SER A 17 3.68 4.40 -5.16
N GLY A 18 3.35 4.32 -3.87
CA GLY A 18 4.15 4.90 -2.79
C GLY A 18 5.30 3.99 -2.34
N GLY A 19 6.19 4.50 -1.47
CA GLY A 19 7.40 3.81 -1.05
C GLY A 19 7.18 2.40 -0.48
N VAL A 20 6.09 2.17 0.25
CA VAL A 20 5.74 0.85 0.80
C VAL A 20 4.92 0.03 -0.19
N GLY A 21 3.87 0.64 -0.78
CA GLY A 21 2.92 -0.07 -1.63
C GLY A 21 3.56 -0.70 -2.87
N GLN A 22 4.50 0.01 -3.51
CA GLN A 22 5.20 -0.49 -4.69
C GLN A 22 6.02 -1.77 -4.40
N VAL A 23 6.59 -1.89 -3.21
CA VAL A 23 7.35 -3.09 -2.81
C VAL A 23 6.41 -4.20 -2.36
N ALA A 24 5.44 -3.89 -1.49
CA ALA A 24 4.50 -4.88 -0.95
C ALA A 24 3.75 -5.65 -2.06
N GLY A 25 3.30 -4.94 -3.09
CA GLY A 25 2.58 -5.57 -4.19
C GLY A 25 3.46 -6.47 -5.06
N GLN A 26 4.70 -6.05 -5.37
CA GLN A 26 5.63 -6.91 -6.10
C GLN A 26 5.98 -8.17 -5.31
N LEU A 27 6.15 -8.07 -3.99
CA LEU A 27 6.34 -9.24 -3.13
C LEU A 27 5.14 -10.19 -3.15
N ALA A 28 3.92 -9.67 -3.26
CA ALA A 28 2.72 -10.49 -3.46
C ALA A 28 2.71 -11.14 -4.86
N LYS A 29 3.14 -10.43 -5.91
CA LYS A 29 3.33 -11.00 -7.25
C LYS A 29 4.31 -12.15 -7.25
N LEU A 30 5.47 -12.01 -6.61
CA LEU A 30 6.46 -13.10 -6.47
C LEU A 30 5.92 -14.34 -5.75
N ARG A 31 4.82 -14.20 -5.00
CA ARG A 31 4.10 -15.31 -4.37
C ARG A 31 2.98 -15.90 -5.22
N GLY A 32 2.81 -15.45 -6.44
CA GLY A 32 1.77 -15.93 -7.35
C GLY A 32 0.37 -15.38 -7.05
N CYS A 33 0.27 -14.27 -6.34
CA CYS A 33 -1.01 -13.62 -6.10
C CYS A 33 -1.47 -12.80 -7.31
N ARG A 34 -2.79 -12.62 -7.44
CA ARG A 34 -3.37 -11.54 -8.20
C ARG A 34 -3.24 -10.25 -7.40
N VAL A 35 -2.64 -9.21 -7.95
CA VAL A 35 -2.39 -7.96 -7.22
C VAL A 35 -3.07 -6.79 -7.90
N VAL A 36 -3.91 -6.09 -7.14
CA VAL A 36 -4.61 -4.88 -7.57
C VAL A 36 -4.13 -3.69 -6.76
N GLY A 37 -3.65 -2.66 -7.46
CA GLY A 37 -3.22 -1.41 -6.85
C GLY A 37 -4.35 -0.40 -6.75
N ILE A 38 -4.32 0.45 -5.71
CA ILE A 38 -5.10 1.68 -5.64
C ILE A 38 -4.11 2.84 -5.55
N ALA A 39 -4.20 3.78 -6.48
CA ALA A 39 -3.31 4.94 -6.52
C ALA A 39 -4.11 6.24 -6.76
N GLY A 40 -3.43 7.38 -6.84
CA GLY A 40 -4.09 8.67 -7.06
C GLY A 40 -4.43 8.91 -8.53
N ARG A 41 -3.45 9.39 -9.29
CA ARG A 41 -3.64 9.76 -10.70
C ARG A 41 -3.48 8.57 -11.64
N GLU A 42 -4.07 8.65 -12.83
CA GLU A 42 -3.99 7.57 -13.83
C GLU A 42 -2.52 7.27 -14.25
N GLU A 43 -1.63 8.27 -14.30
CA GLU A 43 -0.21 8.04 -14.57
C GLU A 43 0.46 7.14 -13.53
N LYS A 44 0.05 7.26 -12.24
CA LYS A 44 0.52 6.39 -11.17
C LYS A 44 -0.06 4.98 -11.31
N CYS A 45 -1.31 4.87 -11.74
CA CYS A 45 -1.92 3.58 -12.03
C CYS A 45 -1.24 2.88 -13.21
N ALA A 46 -0.89 3.63 -14.27
CA ALA A 46 -0.13 3.11 -15.40
C ALA A 46 1.23 2.55 -14.95
N TYR A 47 1.99 3.33 -14.18
CA TYR A 47 3.27 2.88 -13.62
C TYR A 47 3.14 1.59 -12.79
N VAL A 48 2.14 1.53 -11.89
CA VAL A 48 1.91 0.36 -11.04
C VAL A 48 1.60 -0.88 -11.86
N ARG A 49 0.79 -0.74 -12.92
CA ARG A 49 0.44 -1.84 -13.80
C ARG A 49 1.58 -2.21 -14.76
N ASP A 50 2.12 -1.22 -15.45
CA ASP A 50 2.98 -1.46 -16.64
C ASP A 50 4.45 -1.66 -16.26
N GLU A 51 4.92 -1.05 -15.15
CA GLU A 51 6.31 -1.16 -14.70
C GLU A 51 6.48 -2.07 -13.48
N LEU A 52 5.52 -2.07 -12.53
CA LEU A 52 5.60 -2.91 -11.33
C LEU A 52 4.93 -4.28 -11.52
N GLY A 53 4.22 -4.50 -12.64
CA GLY A 53 3.63 -5.78 -12.99
C GLY A 53 2.40 -6.18 -12.16
N PHE A 54 1.66 -5.21 -11.60
CA PHE A 54 0.37 -5.50 -10.97
C PHE A 54 -0.66 -5.87 -12.04
N ASP A 55 -1.60 -6.75 -11.71
CA ASP A 55 -2.63 -7.21 -12.65
C ASP A 55 -3.64 -6.11 -13.01
N ALA A 56 -3.87 -5.18 -12.08
CA ALA A 56 -4.67 -3.98 -12.30
C ALA A 56 -4.25 -2.85 -11.36
N CYS A 57 -4.61 -1.63 -11.70
CA CYS A 57 -4.53 -0.50 -10.77
C CYS A 57 -5.68 0.47 -11.04
N VAL A 58 -6.31 0.96 -9.97
CA VAL A 58 -7.49 1.82 -10.04
C VAL A 58 -7.21 3.16 -9.37
N SER A 59 -7.57 4.24 -10.06
CA SER A 59 -7.48 5.59 -9.48
C SER A 59 -8.61 5.84 -8.49
N HIS A 60 -8.27 6.13 -7.23
CA HIS A 60 -9.27 6.53 -6.23
C HIS A 60 -9.85 7.94 -6.47
N LEU A 61 -9.29 8.69 -7.43
CA LEU A 61 -9.80 9.99 -7.86
C LEU A 61 -10.82 9.87 -8.99
N ALA A 62 -10.99 8.70 -9.59
CA ALA A 62 -11.96 8.48 -10.64
C ALA A 62 -13.40 8.59 -10.07
N PRO A 63 -14.33 9.24 -10.79
CA PRO A 63 -15.73 9.38 -10.33
C PRO A 63 -16.41 8.03 -10.04
N ASN A 64 -16.07 6.99 -10.80
CA ASN A 64 -16.59 5.62 -10.69
C ASN A 64 -15.59 4.66 -10.01
N PHE A 65 -14.84 5.15 -9.04
CA PHE A 65 -13.78 4.38 -8.35
C PHE A 65 -14.29 3.05 -7.78
N ARG A 66 -15.44 3.04 -7.09
CA ARG A 66 -16.01 1.82 -6.48
C ARG A 66 -16.31 0.75 -7.54
N ASP A 67 -16.92 1.13 -8.65
CA ASP A 67 -17.26 0.21 -9.75
C ASP A 67 -16.01 -0.34 -10.41
N ARG A 68 -15.01 0.52 -10.64
CA ARG A 68 -13.72 0.12 -11.21
C ARG A 68 -12.97 -0.84 -10.28
N LEU A 69 -13.00 -0.60 -8.97
CA LEU A 69 -12.37 -1.50 -7.99
C LEU A 69 -13.09 -2.85 -7.95
N HIS A 70 -14.42 -2.87 -7.98
CA HIS A 70 -15.21 -4.09 -8.07
C HIS A 70 -14.86 -4.88 -9.35
N ALA A 71 -14.81 -4.22 -10.49
CA ALA A 71 -14.44 -4.86 -11.77
C ALA A 71 -13.00 -5.40 -11.76
N ALA A 72 -12.07 -4.76 -11.02
CA ALA A 72 -10.69 -5.21 -10.87
C ALA A 72 -10.55 -6.41 -9.92
N CYS A 73 -11.53 -6.63 -9.04
CA CYS A 73 -11.55 -7.72 -8.05
C CYS A 73 -12.79 -8.60 -8.22
N PRO A 74 -12.96 -9.31 -9.36
CA PRO A 74 -14.19 -10.07 -9.65
C PRO A 74 -14.45 -11.20 -8.65
N ASP A 75 -13.39 -11.77 -8.04
CA ASP A 75 -13.48 -12.84 -7.06
C ASP A 75 -13.38 -12.32 -5.62
N GLY A 76 -13.53 -11.02 -5.41
CA GLY A 76 -13.38 -10.38 -4.11
C GLY A 76 -11.91 -10.15 -3.71
N ILE A 77 -11.69 -9.86 -2.42
CA ILE A 77 -10.38 -9.50 -1.85
C ILE A 77 -10.06 -10.43 -0.69
N ASP A 78 -8.96 -11.17 -0.79
CA ASP A 78 -8.49 -12.09 0.26
C ASP A 78 -7.52 -11.43 1.22
N VAL A 79 -6.69 -10.49 0.71
CA VAL A 79 -5.73 -9.73 1.51
C VAL A 79 -5.78 -8.26 1.13
N TYR A 80 -5.88 -7.42 2.14
CA TYR A 80 -5.78 -5.97 1.95
C TYR A 80 -4.58 -5.39 2.72
N PHE A 81 -3.72 -4.67 2.01
CA PHE A 81 -2.61 -3.93 2.60
C PHE A 81 -3.00 -2.46 2.71
N GLU A 82 -3.35 -2.05 3.92
CA GLU A 82 -3.91 -0.73 4.22
C GLU A 82 -2.83 0.29 4.55
N ASN A 83 -2.78 1.36 3.74
CA ASN A 83 -1.89 2.51 3.94
C ASN A 83 -2.64 3.85 4.04
N VAL A 84 -3.94 3.91 3.74
CA VAL A 84 -4.65 5.17 3.42
C VAL A 84 -5.82 5.46 4.34
N GLY A 85 -6.72 4.51 4.56
CA GLY A 85 -7.97 4.72 5.30
C GLY A 85 -9.06 5.45 4.50
N GLY A 86 -10.06 5.98 5.20
CA GLY A 86 -11.14 6.80 4.67
C GLY A 86 -11.88 6.15 3.49
N LYS A 87 -12.22 6.95 2.47
CA LYS A 87 -13.01 6.49 1.30
C LYS A 87 -12.42 5.29 0.57
N VAL A 88 -11.10 5.12 0.59
CA VAL A 88 -10.44 3.96 -0.02
C VAL A 88 -10.77 2.71 0.77
N PHE A 89 -10.62 2.77 2.08
CA PHE A 89 -10.99 1.67 2.98
C PHE A 89 -12.47 1.30 2.86
N GLU A 90 -13.38 2.28 2.90
CA GLU A 90 -14.82 2.04 2.72
C GLU A 90 -15.16 1.31 1.41
N ALA A 91 -14.45 1.62 0.33
CA ALA A 91 -14.67 0.94 -0.95
C ALA A 91 -14.18 -0.52 -0.91
N VAL A 92 -13.09 -0.79 -0.20
CA VAL A 92 -12.52 -2.13 -0.04
C VAL A 92 -13.40 -3.02 0.82
N LEU A 93 -14.01 -2.49 1.89
CA LEU A 93 -14.84 -3.26 2.83
C LEU A 93 -15.91 -4.11 2.16
N GLY A 94 -16.59 -3.56 1.16
CA GLY A 94 -17.64 -4.26 0.43
C GLY A 94 -17.17 -5.47 -0.38
N LEU A 95 -15.87 -5.54 -0.66
CA LEU A 95 -15.27 -6.57 -1.53
C LEU A 95 -14.45 -7.62 -0.76
N LEU A 96 -14.28 -7.48 0.56
CA LEU A 96 -13.52 -8.44 1.37
C LEU A 96 -14.22 -9.81 1.37
N ASN A 97 -13.47 -10.86 1.09
CA ASN A 97 -13.95 -12.23 1.17
C ASN A 97 -14.14 -12.69 2.63
N PRO A 98 -14.99 -13.69 2.91
CA PRO A 98 -15.03 -14.35 4.21
C PRO A 98 -13.64 -14.88 4.61
N GLY A 99 -13.19 -14.52 5.81
CA GLY A 99 -11.85 -14.86 6.31
C GLY A 99 -10.71 -14.02 5.72
N ALA A 100 -11.01 -12.92 5.01
CA ALA A 100 -9.99 -12.00 4.51
C ALA A 100 -9.07 -11.48 5.63
N ARG A 101 -7.89 -11.04 5.23
CA ARG A 101 -6.86 -10.54 6.15
C ARG A 101 -6.44 -9.14 5.78
N ILE A 102 -6.33 -8.26 6.76
CA ILE A 102 -5.88 -6.88 6.58
C ILE A 102 -4.55 -6.68 7.29
N THR A 103 -3.52 -6.23 6.59
CA THR A 103 -2.33 -5.64 7.20
C THR A 103 -2.55 -4.14 7.33
N LEU A 104 -2.69 -3.65 8.55
CA LEU A 104 -2.85 -2.22 8.84
C LEU A 104 -1.45 -1.59 9.01
N CYS A 105 -0.95 -0.96 7.95
CA CYS A 105 0.35 -0.31 7.89
C CYS A 105 0.26 1.20 8.17
N GLY A 106 -0.80 1.87 7.71
CA GLY A 106 -0.98 3.29 7.92
C GLY A 106 -2.36 3.80 7.50
N LEU A 107 -2.67 5.03 7.89
CA LEU A 107 -3.92 5.73 7.59
C LEU A 107 -3.61 7.13 7.05
N ALA A 108 -2.82 7.20 5.96
CA ALA A 108 -2.20 8.43 5.47
C ALA A 108 -3.20 9.55 5.12
N SER A 109 -4.43 9.21 4.69
CA SER A 109 -5.47 10.19 4.38
C SER A 109 -6.03 10.90 5.63
N GLN A 110 -5.74 10.36 6.82
CA GLN A 110 -6.32 10.82 8.08
C GLN A 110 -5.30 11.53 8.99
N TYR A 111 -4.03 11.65 8.58
CA TYR A 111 -2.99 12.30 9.39
C TYR A 111 -3.21 13.78 9.67
N GLY A 112 -4.12 14.44 8.95
CA GLY A 112 -4.54 15.82 9.19
C GLY A 112 -5.80 15.97 10.06
N ALA A 113 -6.42 14.87 10.48
CA ALA A 113 -7.61 14.91 11.34
C ALA A 113 -7.23 15.32 12.77
N MET A 114 -7.62 16.53 13.14
CA MET A 114 -7.34 17.09 14.47
C MET A 114 -8.42 16.65 15.46
N GLY A 115 -8.00 16.03 16.58
CA GLY A 115 -8.88 15.74 17.71
C GLY A 115 -9.71 14.44 17.60
N GLU A 116 -9.58 13.68 16.54
CA GLU A 116 -10.23 12.37 16.39
C GLU A 116 -9.23 11.23 16.61
N ASP A 117 -9.67 10.18 17.29
CA ASP A 117 -8.93 8.91 17.31
C ASP A 117 -9.17 8.18 15.97
N ILE A 118 -8.30 8.45 15.00
CA ILE A 118 -8.37 7.88 13.64
C ILE A 118 -8.38 6.35 13.63
N MET A 119 -7.74 5.73 14.62
CA MET A 119 -7.73 4.28 14.77
C MET A 119 -9.07 3.75 15.25
N GLN A 120 -9.72 4.47 16.15
CA GLN A 120 -11.07 4.14 16.62
C GLN A 120 -12.06 4.27 15.47
N VAL A 121 -12.07 5.39 14.76
CA VAL A 121 -12.94 5.62 13.58
C VAL A 121 -12.76 4.52 12.54
N TRP A 122 -11.51 4.16 12.22
CA TRP A 122 -11.22 3.09 11.28
C TRP A 122 -11.79 1.73 11.74
N ARG A 123 -11.60 1.38 13.02
CA ARG A 123 -12.13 0.15 13.61
C ARG A 123 -13.65 0.11 13.59
N GLU A 124 -14.30 1.18 14.01
CA GLU A 124 -15.77 1.29 14.04
C GLU A 124 -16.37 1.18 12.64
N THR A 125 -15.74 1.82 11.65
CA THR A 125 -16.13 1.72 10.23
C THR A 125 -16.06 0.29 9.72
N GLY A 126 -15.01 -0.45 10.07
CA GLY A 126 -14.80 -1.84 9.62
C GLY A 126 -15.54 -2.89 10.42
N ALA A 127 -15.90 -2.62 11.66
CA ALA A 127 -16.40 -3.60 12.62
C ALA A 127 -17.57 -4.46 12.12
N PRO A 128 -18.62 -3.92 11.46
CA PRO A 128 -19.72 -4.74 10.94
C PRO A 128 -19.23 -5.81 9.95
N VAL A 129 -18.41 -5.41 8.98
CA VAL A 129 -17.86 -6.32 7.95
C VAL A 129 -16.87 -7.30 8.56
N PHE A 130 -16.04 -6.84 9.51
CA PHE A 130 -15.07 -7.71 10.18
C PHE A 130 -15.76 -8.84 10.94
N SER A 131 -16.85 -8.52 11.64
CA SER A 131 -17.63 -9.51 12.36
C SER A 131 -18.36 -10.46 11.42
N GLU A 132 -19.08 -9.93 10.41
CA GLU A 132 -19.87 -10.70 9.46
C GLU A 132 -19.02 -11.67 8.65
N ARG A 133 -17.86 -11.21 8.15
CA ARG A 133 -16.98 -11.96 7.25
C ARG A 133 -15.79 -12.62 7.93
N ASN A 134 -15.71 -12.57 9.26
CA ASN A 134 -14.57 -13.09 10.04
C ASN A 134 -13.21 -12.56 9.54
N VAL A 135 -13.14 -11.26 9.27
CA VAL A 135 -11.93 -10.60 8.78
C VAL A 135 -10.91 -10.50 9.90
N LYS A 136 -9.65 -10.84 9.62
CA LYS A 136 -8.55 -10.73 10.57
C LYS A 136 -7.71 -9.49 10.29
N VAL A 137 -7.57 -8.63 11.30
CA VAL A 137 -6.75 -7.42 11.21
C VAL A 137 -5.43 -7.62 11.93
N HIS A 138 -4.34 -7.32 11.23
CA HIS A 138 -2.97 -7.41 11.73
C HIS A 138 -2.33 -6.01 11.70
N PRO A 139 -2.26 -5.31 12.84
CA PRO A 139 -1.48 -4.08 12.92
C PRO A 139 -0.01 -4.36 12.59
N LEU A 140 0.59 -3.53 11.75
CA LEU A 140 1.98 -3.67 11.36
C LEU A 140 2.83 -2.62 12.11
N PHE A 141 3.66 -3.11 13.01
CA PHE A 141 4.74 -2.33 13.60
C PHE A 141 6.09 -2.93 13.17
N VAL A 142 6.84 -2.17 12.39
CA VAL A 142 8.10 -2.68 11.80
C VAL A 142 9.12 -3.11 12.86
N GLY A 143 9.11 -2.48 14.04
CA GLY A 143 9.98 -2.82 15.15
C GLY A 143 9.87 -4.29 15.61
N ASP A 144 8.71 -4.92 15.44
CA ASP A 144 8.51 -6.33 15.80
C ASP A 144 9.35 -7.30 14.94
N PHE A 145 9.83 -6.83 13.79
CA PHE A 145 10.52 -7.64 12.79
C PHE A 145 12.01 -7.31 12.65
N VAL A 146 12.44 -6.11 13.05
CA VAL A 146 13.81 -5.64 12.83
C VAL A 146 14.84 -6.59 13.43
N TYR A 147 14.69 -6.98 14.70
CA TYR A 147 15.68 -7.81 15.39
C TYR A 147 15.75 -9.27 14.90
N SER A 148 14.65 -9.78 14.35
CA SER A 148 14.55 -11.21 14.02
C SER A 148 14.59 -11.51 12.52
N HIS A 149 14.29 -10.53 11.67
CA HIS A 149 14.07 -10.79 10.25
C HIS A 149 14.85 -9.84 9.32
N GLN A 150 15.46 -8.76 9.84
CA GLN A 150 16.05 -7.72 8.99
C GLN A 150 17.15 -8.25 8.06
N ASP A 151 18.10 -9.01 8.58
CA ASP A 151 19.24 -9.48 7.78
C ASP A 151 18.80 -10.42 6.67
N ALA A 152 17.92 -11.38 7.00
CA ALA A 152 17.35 -12.28 6.00
C ALA A 152 16.54 -11.52 4.93
N PHE A 153 15.71 -10.56 5.37
CA PHE A 153 14.92 -9.73 4.47
C PHE A 153 15.81 -8.90 3.54
N LEU A 154 16.85 -8.25 4.06
CA LEU A 154 17.77 -7.43 3.25
C LEU A 154 18.53 -8.28 2.23
N ALA A 155 18.95 -9.49 2.60
CA ALA A 155 19.61 -10.41 1.69
C ALA A 155 18.69 -10.86 0.54
N GLU A 156 17.44 -11.24 0.84
CA GLU A 156 16.43 -11.59 -0.16
C GLU A 156 16.10 -10.40 -1.08
N MET A 157 15.86 -9.21 -0.50
CA MET A 157 15.56 -8.00 -1.25
C MET A 157 16.69 -7.62 -2.20
N ALA A 158 17.95 -7.67 -1.75
CA ALA A 158 19.11 -7.39 -2.59
C ALA A 158 19.17 -8.37 -3.79
N GLY A 159 18.88 -9.64 -3.56
CA GLY A 159 18.77 -10.66 -4.61
C GLY A 159 17.69 -10.33 -5.64
N TRP A 160 16.48 -10.01 -5.20
CA TRP A 160 15.36 -9.68 -6.09
C TRP A 160 15.58 -8.37 -6.86
N MET A 161 16.15 -7.36 -6.22
CA MET A 161 16.49 -6.09 -6.88
C MET A 161 17.57 -6.30 -7.95
N LYS A 162 18.63 -7.05 -7.65
CA LYS A 162 19.69 -7.39 -8.60
C LYS A 162 19.17 -8.19 -9.80
N ALA A 163 18.19 -9.06 -9.57
CA ALA A 163 17.55 -9.85 -10.61
C ALA A 163 16.48 -9.07 -11.41
N GLY A 164 16.19 -7.82 -11.02
CA GLY A 164 15.15 -6.98 -11.64
C GLY A 164 13.71 -7.39 -11.32
N HIS A 165 13.52 -8.27 -10.33
CA HIS A 165 12.19 -8.70 -9.88
C HIS A 165 11.47 -7.66 -9.02
N ILE A 166 12.24 -6.80 -8.34
CA ILE A 166 11.71 -5.66 -7.59
C ILE A 166 12.25 -4.37 -8.20
N ARG A 167 11.34 -3.51 -8.59
CA ARG A 167 11.61 -2.16 -9.09
C ARG A 167 11.03 -1.15 -8.13
N TYR A 168 11.58 0.03 -8.10
CA TYR A 168 11.07 1.12 -7.27
C TYR A 168 11.33 2.46 -7.94
N ARG A 169 10.55 3.44 -7.53
CA ARG A 169 10.69 4.83 -7.92
C ARG A 169 10.87 5.69 -6.67
N GLU A 170 11.76 6.65 -6.78
CA GLU A 170 12.03 7.66 -5.77
C GLU A 170 11.63 9.04 -6.30
N ASP A 171 11.14 9.88 -5.41
CA ASP A 171 10.82 11.28 -5.64
C ASP A 171 11.77 12.11 -4.77
N ILE A 172 12.88 12.56 -5.37
CA ILE A 172 14.01 13.16 -4.67
C ILE A 172 13.90 14.68 -4.70
N HIS A 173 13.92 15.30 -3.52
CA HIS A 173 13.96 16.73 -3.31
C HIS A 173 15.35 17.13 -2.81
N GLU A 174 15.96 18.15 -3.43
CA GLU A 174 17.31 18.58 -3.10
C GLU A 174 17.33 19.61 -1.97
N GLY A 175 18.16 19.37 -0.96
CA GLY A 175 18.40 20.26 0.18
C GLY A 175 17.42 20.07 1.34
N LEU A 176 17.93 20.16 2.56
CA LEU A 176 17.13 19.99 3.79
C LEU A 176 15.98 21.00 3.89
N GLU A 177 16.17 22.20 3.35
CA GLU A 177 15.17 23.27 3.31
C GLU A 177 13.91 22.88 2.52
N THR A 178 13.99 21.89 1.65
CA THR A 178 12.83 21.39 0.87
C THR A 178 11.95 20.42 1.65
N ALA A 179 12.42 19.89 2.78
CA ALA A 179 11.73 18.84 3.55
C ALA A 179 10.29 19.21 3.94
N PRO A 180 9.96 20.42 4.45
CA PRO A 180 8.59 20.75 4.80
C PRO A 180 7.65 20.73 3.59
N ARG A 181 8.11 21.25 2.44
CA ARG A 181 7.32 21.25 1.20
C ARG A 181 7.15 19.86 0.62
N ALA A 182 8.21 19.04 0.64
CA ALA A 182 8.16 17.64 0.21
C ALA A 182 7.17 16.84 1.05
N PHE A 183 7.16 17.04 2.37
CA PHE A 183 6.23 16.40 3.29
C PHE A 183 4.78 16.83 3.03
N GLN A 184 4.51 18.12 2.85
CA GLN A 184 3.18 18.62 2.48
C GLN A 184 2.70 18.03 1.15
N ALA A 185 3.57 18.00 0.13
CA ALA A 185 3.24 17.41 -1.16
C ALA A 185 2.94 15.91 -1.03
N MET A 186 3.67 15.19 -0.20
CA MET A 186 3.43 13.77 0.08
C MET A 186 2.05 13.56 0.73
N LEU A 187 1.70 14.32 1.75
CA LEU A 187 0.39 14.24 2.41
C LEU A 187 -0.76 14.60 1.46
N ALA A 188 -0.54 15.53 0.55
CA ALA A 188 -1.51 15.89 -0.50
C ALA A 188 -1.58 14.88 -1.67
N GLY A 189 -0.80 13.77 -1.61
CA GLY A 189 -0.74 12.77 -2.69
C GLY A 189 -0.06 13.29 -3.96
N GLY A 190 0.70 14.38 -3.89
CA GLY A 190 1.38 15.02 -5.02
C GLY A 190 2.68 14.33 -5.45
N THR A 191 3.29 13.53 -4.57
CA THR A 191 4.58 12.86 -4.82
C THR A 191 4.41 11.54 -5.56
N PHE A 192 5.48 11.04 -6.21
CA PHE A 192 5.43 9.83 -7.00
C PHE A 192 6.59 8.88 -6.65
N GLY A 193 6.30 7.81 -5.94
CA GLY A 193 7.28 6.86 -5.42
C GLY A 193 7.60 7.11 -3.94
N LYS A 194 8.81 6.74 -3.51
CA LYS A 194 9.33 7.04 -2.18
C LYS A 194 9.85 8.46 -2.14
N THR A 195 9.21 9.33 -1.38
CA THR A 195 9.66 10.70 -1.17
C THR A 195 10.93 10.72 -0.33
N LEU A 196 11.98 11.33 -0.85
CA LEU A 196 13.28 11.49 -0.23
C LEU A 196 13.71 12.97 -0.25
N VAL A 197 14.50 13.36 0.75
CA VAL A 197 15.19 14.65 0.76
C VAL A 197 16.69 14.37 0.80
N ARG A 198 17.40 14.78 -0.26
CA ARG A 198 18.85 14.65 -0.32
C ARG A 198 19.49 15.80 0.46
N VAL A 199 20.10 15.47 1.58
CA VAL A 199 20.73 16.45 2.51
C VAL A 199 22.24 16.58 2.32
N SER A 200 22.87 15.65 1.61
CA SER A 200 24.29 15.65 1.27
C SER A 200 24.52 14.95 -0.06
N ARG A 201 25.73 15.07 -0.61
CA ARG A 201 26.15 14.25 -1.76
C ARG A 201 26.27 12.80 -1.31
N ASP A 202 25.92 11.85 -2.21
CA ASP A 202 26.14 10.44 -1.95
C ASP A 202 27.64 10.19 -1.68
N PRO A 203 27.99 9.37 -0.68
CA PRO A 203 29.38 8.97 -0.49
C PRO A 203 29.87 8.26 -1.75
N THR A 204 31.00 8.74 -2.27
CA THR A 204 31.70 8.13 -3.43
C THR A 204 32.33 6.79 -3.04
#